data_35a3f0fbb6fddcc1f34df67c53a2c6c8
#
_entry.id   35a3f0fbb6fddcc1f34df67c53a2c6c8
#
_cell.length_a   1.000
_cell.length_b   1.000
_cell.length_c   1.000
_cell.angle_alpha   90.00
_cell.angle_beta   90.00
_cell.angle_gamma   90.00
#
_symmetry.space_group_name_H-M   'P 1'
#
loop_
_entity.id
_entity.type
_entity.pdbx_description
1 polymer ?
#
loop_
_entity_poly.entity_id
_entity_poly.type
_entity_poly.pdbx_seq_one_letter_code
_entity_poly.pdbx_strand_id
1 'polypeptide(L)'
;YLARDRPPTTPRTRIKPSKLDPYKPYILERLESYPQLSRVRLLEEVREQGYSGGTTILGDYLRQIRPTIPILPELRYETNPGEMAQCDWSACLASHPDGSERNVNCFTMTLSYSRMRFIEFTPSQDLPTFLTCHLHAFEYYGGVPRVVLYDNLGSVVLKRKYPSTASDFHPAFIDLRDHFAFTARLCRPYRAKTKGKVERTIRYVKDNFLYGREFNSLDELNLRAQEWMDTVNGNVHGTTHEIPFDRLPQENLRPYASYSPYLIQMKYPRKVSRDCYISLYGNLYSVPWQYAGSLVDVVVQDTTVLVLARGTVICAHPVLIGKNQRSRQNEHFAGLLK
;
A
#
# COMPACT_ATOMS: atom_id res chain seq x y z
N TYR A 1 78.94 3.71 -1.04
CA TYR A 1 78.00 4.08 0.03
C TYR A 1 77.02 2.89 0.20
N LEU A 2 77.25 2.11 1.28
CA LEU A 2 76.45 0.93 1.64
C LEU A 2 75.18 1.40 2.36
N ALA A 3 73.99 1.15 1.75
CA ALA A 3 72.71 1.30 2.39
C ALA A 3 72.53 0.18 3.42
N ARG A 4 72.34 0.53 4.69
CA ARG A 4 72.00 -0.41 5.78
C ARG A 4 70.55 -0.77 5.66
N ASP A 5 70.26 -2.02 5.24
CA ASP A 5 68.97 -2.64 5.35
C ASP A 5 68.55 -2.73 6.82
N ARG A 6 67.57 -1.91 7.24
CA ARG A 6 66.84 -2.13 8.48
C ARG A 6 65.69 -3.12 8.21
N PRO A 7 65.61 -4.23 8.95
CA PRO A 7 64.50 -5.12 8.83
C PRO A 7 63.21 -4.41 9.23
N PRO A 8 62.07 -4.68 8.57
CA PRO A 8 60.80 -4.05 8.91
C PRO A 8 60.39 -4.44 10.33
N THR A 9 60.27 -3.44 11.21
CA THR A 9 59.73 -3.61 12.56
C THR A 9 58.24 -3.85 12.45
N THR A 10 57.83 -5.10 12.59
CA THR A 10 56.42 -5.49 12.75
C THR A 10 55.88 -4.83 14.03
N PRO A 11 54.83 -4.02 13.96
CA PRO A 11 54.26 -3.44 15.19
C PRO A 11 53.66 -4.57 16.01
N ARG A 12 54.21 -4.85 17.18
CA ARG A 12 53.58 -5.71 18.20
C ARG A 12 52.33 -5.01 18.70
N THR A 13 51.20 -5.31 18.11
CA THR A 13 49.89 -4.86 18.59
C THR A 13 49.63 -5.56 19.93
N ARG A 14 49.86 -4.89 21.05
CA ARG A 14 49.39 -5.34 22.36
C ARG A 14 47.85 -5.35 22.29
N ILE A 15 47.27 -6.53 22.18
CA ILE A 15 45.81 -6.72 22.28
C ILE A 15 45.45 -6.38 23.73
N LYS A 16 44.85 -5.19 23.93
CA LYS A 16 44.31 -4.84 25.25
C LYS A 16 43.04 -5.66 25.46
N PRO A 17 42.82 -6.29 26.63
CA PRO A 17 41.61 -7.04 26.91
C PRO A 17 40.39 -6.11 26.79
N SER A 18 39.37 -6.61 26.11
CA SER A 18 38.11 -5.88 25.90
C SER A 18 37.22 -6.04 27.14
N LYS A 19 36.50 -4.97 27.50
CA LYS A 19 35.43 -5.05 28.51
C LYS A 19 34.34 -6.06 28.17
N LEU A 20 34.26 -6.47 26.91
CA LEU A 20 33.29 -7.45 26.43
C LEU A 20 33.75 -8.90 26.59
N ASP A 21 35.06 -9.13 26.77
CA ASP A 21 35.61 -10.51 26.78
C ASP A 21 34.92 -11.46 27.76
N PRO A 22 34.57 -11.07 28.99
CA PRO A 22 33.85 -11.96 29.91
C PRO A 22 32.46 -12.38 29.42
N TYR A 23 31.83 -11.60 28.55
CA TYR A 23 30.44 -11.79 28.09
C TYR A 23 30.36 -12.48 26.71
N LYS A 24 31.49 -12.67 26.03
CA LYS A 24 31.52 -13.30 24.70
C LYS A 24 30.91 -14.72 24.68
N PRO A 25 31.19 -15.61 25.65
CA PRO A 25 30.58 -16.94 25.66
C PRO A 25 29.05 -16.86 25.71
N TYR A 26 28.50 -16.03 26.57
CA TYR A 26 27.08 -15.79 26.67
C TYR A 26 26.47 -15.28 25.35
N ILE A 27 27.11 -14.29 24.72
CA ILE A 27 26.68 -13.74 23.44
C ILE A 27 26.62 -14.80 22.34
N LEU A 28 27.62 -15.72 22.31
CA LEU A 28 27.66 -16.81 21.33
C LEU A 28 26.49 -17.78 21.54
N GLU A 29 26.26 -18.23 22.77
CA GLU A 29 25.16 -19.12 23.13
C GLU A 29 23.78 -18.51 22.75
N ARG A 30 23.61 -17.19 23.04
CA ARG A 30 22.38 -16.49 22.67
C ARG A 30 22.18 -16.40 21.17
N LEU A 31 23.25 -16.21 20.41
CA LEU A 31 23.19 -16.13 18.95
C LEU A 31 23.01 -17.51 18.27
N GLU A 32 23.45 -18.59 18.91
CA GLU A 32 23.13 -19.95 18.45
C GLU A 32 21.62 -20.22 18.55
N SER A 33 21.02 -19.85 19.69
CA SER A 33 19.59 -20.01 19.90
C SER A 33 18.74 -18.99 19.12
N TYR A 34 19.23 -17.77 18.97
CA TYR A 34 18.52 -16.63 18.34
C TYR A 34 19.45 -15.85 17.39
N PRO A 35 19.73 -16.35 16.18
CA PRO A 35 20.72 -15.75 15.27
C PRO A 35 20.45 -14.29 14.88
N GLN A 36 19.19 -13.88 14.90
CA GLN A 36 18.77 -12.52 14.53
C GLN A 36 18.53 -11.60 15.72
N LEU A 37 18.93 -11.98 16.94
CA LEU A 37 18.76 -11.15 18.14
C LEU A 37 19.41 -9.78 17.94
N SER A 38 18.65 -8.70 18.17
CA SER A 38 19.13 -7.35 17.88
C SER A 38 20.29 -6.96 18.78
N ARG A 39 21.18 -6.08 18.28
CA ARG A 39 22.28 -5.52 19.08
C ARG A 39 21.78 -4.81 20.35
N VAL A 40 20.64 -4.15 20.25
CA VAL A 40 20.02 -3.43 21.38
C VAL A 40 19.65 -4.42 22.48
N ARG A 41 18.95 -5.50 22.11
CA ARG A 41 18.52 -6.53 23.07
C ARG A 41 19.71 -7.25 23.72
N LEU A 42 20.72 -7.62 22.93
CA LEU A 42 21.96 -8.20 23.46
C LEU A 42 22.68 -7.25 24.43
N LEU A 43 22.69 -5.94 24.13
CA LEU A 43 23.30 -4.95 25.02
C LEU A 43 22.58 -4.86 26.38
N GLU A 44 21.23 -4.94 26.35
CA GLU A 44 20.41 -5.00 27.58
C GLU A 44 20.78 -6.24 28.40
N GLU A 45 20.77 -7.41 27.79
CA GLU A 45 21.07 -8.67 28.47
C GLU A 45 22.49 -8.72 29.08
N VAL A 46 23.51 -8.25 28.36
CA VAL A 46 24.88 -8.21 28.92
C VAL A 46 25.05 -7.12 29.98
N ARG A 47 24.27 -6.03 29.92
CA ARG A 47 24.27 -5.01 30.99
C ARG A 47 23.64 -5.53 32.27
N GLU A 48 22.59 -6.33 32.18
CA GLU A 48 22.02 -7.04 33.35
C GLU A 48 23.04 -7.96 34.02
N GLN A 49 24.04 -8.47 33.26
CA GLN A 49 25.15 -9.25 33.78
C GLN A 49 26.37 -8.40 34.25
N GLY A 50 26.25 -7.08 34.20
CA GLY A 50 27.30 -6.16 34.70
C GLY A 50 28.23 -5.56 33.64
N TYR A 51 27.91 -5.70 32.34
CA TYR A 51 28.70 -5.06 31.27
C TYR A 51 28.58 -3.53 31.32
N SER A 52 29.71 -2.85 31.52
CA SER A 52 29.77 -1.39 31.58
C SER A 52 30.35 -0.73 30.31
N GLY A 53 30.50 -1.50 29.23
CA GLY A 53 31.07 -1.00 27.99
C GLY A 53 30.03 -0.37 27.05
N GLY A 54 30.52 0.28 25.99
CA GLY A 54 29.71 0.93 25.00
C GLY A 54 29.09 -0.04 23.94
N THR A 55 28.01 0.39 23.28
CA THR A 55 27.35 -0.34 22.20
C THR A 55 28.25 -0.56 20.98
N THR A 56 29.28 0.31 20.78
CA THR A 56 30.20 0.20 19.65
C THR A 56 31.06 -1.08 19.77
N ILE A 57 31.61 -1.37 20.96
CA ILE A 57 32.44 -2.56 21.21
C ILE A 57 31.63 -3.85 20.92
N LEU A 58 30.39 -3.89 21.40
CA LEU A 58 29.49 -5.00 21.09
C LEU A 58 29.17 -5.09 19.58
N GLY A 59 28.93 -3.97 18.92
CA GLY A 59 28.67 -3.90 17.50
C GLY A 59 29.82 -4.40 16.63
N ASP A 60 31.07 -4.05 17.02
CA ASP A 60 32.28 -4.50 16.33
C ASP A 60 32.50 -6.01 16.50
N TYR A 61 32.26 -6.53 17.70
CA TYR A 61 32.32 -7.97 17.96
C TYR A 61 31.24 -8.73 17.17
N LEU A 62 30.01 -8.26 17.18
CA LEU A 62 28.89 -8.88 16.41
C LEU A 62 29.16 -8.89 14.90
N ARG A 63 29.84 -7.89 14.34
CA ARG A 63 30.25 -7.90 12.93
C ARG A 63 31.26 -9.01 12.61
N GLN A 64 32.10 -9.37 13.57
CA GLN A 64 33.10 -10.45 13.39
C GLN A 64 32.50 -11.84 13.49
N ILE A 65 31.58 -12.06 14.42
CA ILE A 65 31.05 -13.40 14.71
C ILE A 65 29.76 -13.75 13.97
N ARG A 66 28.97 -12.75 13.56
CA ARG A 66 27.80 -13.04 12.74
C ARG A 66 28.28 -13.54 11.38
N PRO A 67 27.80 -14.73 10.95
CA PRO A 67 28.09 -15.18 9.61
C PRO A 67 27.64 -14.08 8.66
N THR A 68 28.51 -13.66 7.76
CA THR A 68 28.15 -12.80 6.66
C THR A 68 27.10 -13.56 5.88
N ILE A 69 25.81 -13.24 6.08
CA ILE A 69 24.76 -13.81 5.25
C ILE A 69 25.15 -13.41 3.84
N PRO A 70 25.45 -14.39 2.95
CA PRO A 70 25.83 -14.03 1.59
C PRO A 70 24.71 -13.17 1.05
N ILE A 71 25.03 -11.95 0.69
CA ILE A 71 24.11 -11.05 0.01
C ILE A 71 23.84 -11.76 -1.32
N LEU A 72 22.74 -12.50 -1.38
CA LEU A 72 22.31 -13.11 -2.62
C LEU A 72 22.14 -11.95 -3.61
N PRO A 73 22.84 -12.00 -4.76
CA PRO A 73 22.75 -10.94 -5.74
C PRO A 73 21.29 -10.76 -6.13
N GLU A 74 20.79 -9.54 -5.95
CA GLU A 74 19.44 -9.18 -6.37
C GLU A 74 19.47 -8.91 -7.85
N LEU A 75 18.82 -9.77 -8.64
CA LEU A 75 18.49 -9.41 -10.01
C LEU A 75 17.47 -8.27 -9.96
N ARG A 76 17.93 -7.05 -10.23
CA ARG A 76 17.03 -5.91 -10.40
C ARG A 76 16.25 -6.15 -11.69
N TYR A 77 14.99 -6.48 -11.53
CA TYR A 77 14.10 -6.68 -12.66
C TYR A 77 13.70 -5.30 -13.23
N GLU A 78 14.27 -4.97 -14.39
CA GLU A 78 13.79 -3.83 -15.16
C GLU A 78 12.66 -4.30 -16.09
N THR A 79 11.65 -3.47 -16.23
CA THR A 79 10.47 -3.75 -17.05
C THR A 79 10.57 -3.00 -18.37
N ASN A 80 9.96 -3.56 -19.41
CA ASN A 80 9.79 -2.84 -20.66
C ASN A 80 8.84 -1.63 -20.48
N PRO A 81 8.93 -0.64 -21.36
CA PRO A 81 8.00 0.47 -21.37
C PRO A 81 6.54 0.01 -21.42
N GLY A 82 5.66 0.64 -20.62
CA GLY A 82 4.25 0.35 -20.54
C GLY A 82 3.86 -1.02 -19.99
N GLU A 83 4.84 -1.82 -19.59
CA GLU A 83 4.59 -3.18 -19.16
C GLU A 83 3.91 -3.21 -17.78
N MET A 84 4.44 -2.47 -16.79
CA MET A 84 4.01 -2.68 -15.41
C MET A 84 4.02 -1.41 -14.56
N ALA A 85 2.96 -1.23 -13.79
CA ALA A 85 2.93 -0.38 -12.61
C ALA A 85 2.96 -1.22 -11.32
N GLN A 86 3.47 -0.65 -10.23
CA GLN A 86 3.40 -1.20 -8.89
C GLN A 86 2.48 -0.33 -8.05
N CYS A 87 1.50 -0.94 -7.40
CA CYS A 87 0.52 -0.27 -6.56
C CYS A 87 0.62 -0.74 -5.10
N ASP A 88 0.54 0.19 -4.18
CA ASP A 88 0.54 -0.06 -2.74
C ASP A 88 -0.28 0.96 -1.98
N TRP A 89 -0.67 0.60 -0.76
CA TRP A 89 -1.35 1.47 0.16
C TRP A 89 -0.69 1.41 1.54
N SER A 90 -0.35 2.55 2.10
CA SER A 90 0.32 2.64 3.40
C SER A 90 -0.41 3.59 4.33
N ALA A 91 -0.60 3.18 5.57
CA ALA A 91 -1.01 4.12 6.61
C ALA A 91 0.13 5.11 6.90
N CYS A 92 -0.26 6.37 7.05
CA CYS A 92 0.62 7.50 7.35
C CYS A 92 0.03 8.36 8.45
N LEU A 93 0.88 9.13 9.13
CA LEU A 93 0.48 10.19 10.04
C LEU A 93 0.72 11.53 9.35
N ALA A 94 -0.27 12.38 9.32
CA ALA A 94 -0.19 13.76 8.86
C ALA A 94 -0.32 14.70 10.06
N SER A 95 0.66 15.59 10.24
CA SER A 95 0.64 16.58 11.32
C SER A 95 -0.33 17.71 10.97
N HIS A 96 -1.06 18.16 11.97
CA HIS A 96 -2.00 19.28 11.88
C HIS A 96 -1.43 20.49 12.64
N PRO A 97 -1.73 21.74 12.26
CA PRO A 97 -1.22 22.96 12.93
C PRO A 97 -1.59 23.08 14.41
N ASP A 98 -2.61 22.35 14.88
CA ASP A 98 -2.96 22.26 16.29
C ASP A 98 -2.04 21.32 17.11
N GLY A 99 -1.02 20.73 16.48
CA GLY A 99 -0.09 19.78 17.06
C GLY A 99 -0.62 18.35 17.12
N SER A 100 -1.83 18.07 16.62
CA SER A 100 -2.37 16.71 16.54
C SER A 100 -1.85 15.97 15.31
N GLU A 101 -1.76 14.64 15.42
CA GLU A 101 -1.49 13.76 14.29
C GLU A 101 -2.78 13.07 13.83
N ARG A 102 -3.01 13.04 12.54
CA ARG A 102 -4.19 12.39 11.94
C ARG A 102 -3.76 11.21 11.08
N ASN A 103 -4.43 10.09 11.28
CA ASN A 103 -4.24 8.92 10.44
C ASN A 103 -4.83 9.19 9.05
N VAL A 104 -4.00 9.04 8.03
CA VAL A 104 -4.37 9.09 6.61
C VAL A 104 -3.78 7.89 5.90
N ASN A 105 -4.34 7.53 4.76
CA ASN A 105 -3.83 6.43 3.96
C ASN A 105 -3.26 7.00 2.67
N CYS A 106 -2.03 6.63 2.33
CA CYS A 106 -1.37 7.04 1.10
C CYS A 106 -1.49 5.93 0.06
N PHE A 107 -2.35 6.13 -0.93
CA PHE A 107 -2.33 5.34 -2.16
C PHE A 107 -1.12 5.73 -2.99
N THR A 108 -0.42 4.74 -3.53
CA THR A 108 0.77 4.98 -4.33
C THR A 108 0.77 4.06 -5.54
N MET A 109 0.92 4.62 -6.73
CA MET A 109 1.17 3.87 -7.94
C MET A 109 2.46 4.38 -8.59
N THR A 110 3.33 3.48 -9.05
CA THR A 110 4.59 3.84 -9.69
C THR A 110 4.77 3.05 -10.99
N LEU A 111 4.91 3.73 -12.11
CA LEU A 111 5.27 3.09 -13.38
C LEU A 111 6.70 2.54 -13.29
N SER A 112 6.85 1.29 -13.68
CA SER A 112 8.09 0.56 -13.39
C SER A 112 9.25 0.91 -14.32
N TYR A 113 9.00 1.41 -15.52
CA TYR A 113 10.03 1.84 -16.47
C TYR A 113 10.37 3.32 -16.31
N SER A 114 9.41 4.22 -16.43
CA SER A 114 9.63 5.68 -16.33
C SER A 114 9.95 6.16 -14.93
N ARG A 115 9.54 5.42 -13.91
CA ARG A 115 9.56 5.82 -12.49
C ARG A 115 8.56 6.94 -12.15
N MET A 116 7.63 7.24 -13.05
CA MET A 116 6.53 8.14 -12.76
C MET A 116 5.77 7.68 -11.53
N ARG A 117 5.56 8.60 -10.59
CA ARG A 117 4.88 8.34 -9.31
C ARG A 117 3.56 9.07 -9.28
N PHE A 118 2.55 8.37 -8.79
CA PHE A 118 1.29 8.94 -8.39
C PHE A 118 1.05 8.60 -6.93
N ILE A 119 0.65 9.61 -6.13
CA ILE A 119 0.22 9.43 -4.75
C ILE A 119 -1.08 10.18 -4.52
N GLU A 120 -1.92 9.64 -3.65
CA GLU A 120 -3.15 10.28 -3.20
C GLU A 120 -3.42 9.88 -1.75
N PHE A 121 -3.78 10.86 -0.92
CA PHE A 121 -4.11 10.61 0.47
C PHE A 121 -5.62 10.45 0.63
N THR A 122 -6.01 9.43 1.39
CA THR A 122 -7.42 9.05 1.54
C THR A 122 -7.78 8.82 3.01
N PRO A 123 -9.06 9.04 3.39
CA PRO A 123 -9.51 8.80 4.77
C PRO A 123 -9.66 7.31 5.07
N SER A 124 -9.88 6.47 4.06
CA SER A 124 -10.11 5.03 4.20
C SER A 124 -9.34 4.21 3.15
N GLN A 125 -9.24 2.90 3.38
CA GLN A 125 -8.72 1.91 2.43
C GLN A 125 -9.84 0.99 1.93
N ASP A 126 -11.05 1.51 1.80
CA ASP A 126 -12.16 0.75 1.27
C ASP A 126 -12.07 0.57 -0.26
N LEU A 127 -12.88 -0.35 -0.77
CA LEU A 127 -12.85 -0.68 -2.18
C LEU A 127 -13.26 0.50 -3.09
N PRO A 128 -14.31 1.28 -2.81
CA PRO A 128 -14.65 2.45 -3.64
C PRO A 128 -13.49 3.43 -3.76
N THR A 129 -12.88 3.79 -2.64
CA THR A 129 -11.72 4.69 -2.59
C THR A 129 -10.54 4.12 -3.40
N PHE A 130 -10.29 2.81 -3.28
CA PHE A 130 -9.25 2.13 -4.06
C PHE A 130 -9.49 2.22 -5.57
N LEU A 131 -10.72 2.01 -6.02
CA LEU A 131 -11.09 2.12 -7.43
C LEU A 131 -10.95 3.56 -7.92
N THR A 132 -11.39 4.55 -7.13
CA THR A 132 -11.26 5.97 -7.44
C THR A 132 -9.79 6.38 -7.62
N CYS A 133 -8.91 5.98 -6.70
CA CYS A 133 -7.48 6.26 -6.82
C CYS A 133 -6.85 5.67 -8.10
N HIS A 134 -7.37 4.54 -8.62
CA HIS A 134 -6.92 4.00 -9.91
C HIS A 134 -7.31 4.90 -11.07
N LEU A 135 -8.53 5.42 -11.08
CA LEU A 135 -8.98 6.35 -12.12
C LEU A 135 -8.10 7.59 -12.13
N HIS A 136 -7.87 8.21 -10.96
CA HIS A 136 -7.02 9.38 -10.83
C HIS A 136 -5.57 9.11 -11.25
N ALA A 137 -5.02 7.93 -10.92
CA ALA A 137 -3.68 7.54 -11.35
C ALA A 137 -3.58 7.35 -12.87
N PHE A 138 -4.56 6.71 -13.49
CA PHE A 138 -4.59 6.52 -14.95
C PHE A 138 -4.77 7.84 -15.69
N GLU A 139 -5.60 8.73 -15.16
CA GLU A 139 -5.76 10.09 -15.67
C GLU A 139 -4.46 10.89 -15.56
N TYR A 140 -3.81 10.89 -14.40
CA TYR A 140 -2.53 11.57 -14.17
C TYR A 140 -1.43 11.08 -15.12
N TYR A 141 -1.36 9.78 -15.40
CA TYR A 141 -0.41 9.25 -16.40
C TYR A 141 -0.85 9.48 -17.84
N GLY A 142 -2.08 9.91 -18.07
CA GLY A 142 -2.67 9.99 -19.42
C GLY A 142 -2.87 8.62 -20.06
N GLY A 143 -2.76 7.52 -19.31
CA GLY A 143 -2.87 6.18 -19.86
C GLY A 143 -2.80 5.04 -18.84
N VAL A 144 -3.04 3.82 -19.34
CA VAL A 144 -3.19 2.60 -18.53
C VAL A 144 -2.04 1.62 -18.82
N PRO A 145 -1.29 1.15 -17.80
CA PRO A 145 -0.25 0.14 -17.97
C PRO A 145 -0.88 -1.25 -18.27
N ARG A 146 -0.11 -2.15 -18.91
CA ARG A 146 -0.61 -3.50 -19.22
C ARG A 146 -0.81 -4.37 -17.99
N VAL A 147 0.03 -4.21 -16.98
CA VAL A 147 -0.01 -4.96 -15.73
C VAL A 147 0.04 -4.01 -14.55
N VAL A 148 -0.78 -4.22 -13.55
CA VAL A 148 -0.65 -3.58 -12.24
C VAL A 148 -0.34 -4.64 -11.21
N LEU A 149 0.80 -4.49 -10.53
CA LEU A 149 1.29 -5.39 -9.50
C LEU A 149 0.84 -4.89 -8.13
N TYR A 150 0.12 -5.74 -7.41
CA TYR A 150 -0.39 -5.44 -6.07
C TYR A 150 0.27 -6.31 -5.00
N ASP A 151 0.32 -5.79 -3.79
CA ASP A 151 0.53 -6.61 -2.62
C ASP A 151 -0.78 -7.29 -2.17
N ASN A 152 -0.80 -7.85 -0.98
CA ASN A 152 -1.98 -8.54 -0.46
C ASN A 152 -3.06 -7.52 -0.01
N LEU A 153 -3.91 -7.10 -0.93
CA LEU A 153 -5.00 -6.15 -0.67
C LEU A 153 -6.24 -6.91 -0.19
N GLY A 154 -6.43 -7.00 1.12
CA GLY A 154 -7.56 -7.71 1.72
C GLY A 154 -8.95 -7.16 1.33
N SER A 155 -9.04 -5.88 0.96
CA SER A 155 -10.29 -5.24 0.49
C SER A 155 -10.67 -5.63 -0.94
N VAL A 156 -9.74 -6.14 -1.73
CA VAL A 156 -9.91 -6.43 -3.17
C VAL A 156 -9.80 -7.92 -3.48
N VAL A 157 -8.94 -8.64 -2.75
CA VAL A 157 -8.67 -10.07 -2.98
C VAL A 157 -9.54 -10.92 -2.07
N LEU A 158 -10.55 -11.56 -2.64
CA LEU A 158 -11.45 -12.46 -1.92
C LEU A 158 -10.79 -13.79 -1.60
N LYS A 159 -10.05 -14.36 -2.56
CA LYS A 159 -9.32 -15.61 -2.39
C LYS A 159 -8.05 -15.61 -3.24
N ARG A 160 -6.93 -15.79 -2.58
CA ARG A 160 -5.64 -15.89 -3.27
C ARG A 160 -5.44 -17.27 -3.89
N LYS A 161 -5.01 -17.31 -5.15
CA LYS A 161 -4.67 -18.53 -5.89
C LYS A 161 -3.30 -18.41 -6.55
N TYR A 162 -2.78 -19.54 -7.02
CA TYR A 162 -1.55 -19.57 -7.80
C TYR A 162 -1.82 -20.25 -9.15
N PRO A 163 -1.43 -19.65 -10.31
CA PRO A 163 -0.77 -18.35 -10.45
C PRO A 163 -1.63 -17.19 -9.95
N SER A 164 -1.02 -16.07 -9.55
CA SER A 164 -1.72 -14.94 -8.91
C SER A 164 -2.82 -14.31 -9.77
N THR A 165 -2.73 -14.45 -11.09
CA THR A 165 -3.76 -14.02 -12.06
C THR A 165 -5.06 -14.82 -11.96
N ALA A 166 -5.03 -16.03 -11.39
CA ALA A 166 -6.20 -16.85 -11.12
C ALA A 166 -6.87 -16.57 -9.78
N SER A 167 -6.40 -15.58 -9.03
CA SER A 167 -6.98 -15.18 -7.73
C SER A 167 -8.37 -14.61 -7.91
N ASP A 168 -9.23 -14.86 -6.92
CA ASP A 168 -10.60 -14.34 -6.93
C ASP A 168 -10.56 -12.90 -6.40
N PHE A 169 -10.95 -11.96 -7.22
CA PHE A 169 -11.05 -10.54 -6.90
C PHE A 169 -12.51 -10.13 -6.69
N HIS A 170 -12.69 -9.01 -6.00
CA HIS A 170 -14.02 -8.44 -5.83
C HIS A 170 -14.64 -8.06 -7.20
N PRO A 171 -15.94 -8.34 -7.47
CA PRO A 171 -16.57 -8.10 -8.77
C PRO A 171 -16.39 -6.67 -9.30
N ALA A 172 -16.50 -5.64 -8.45
CA ALA A 172 -16.30 -4.26 -8.86
C ALA A 172 -14.86 -3.96 -9.29
N PHE A 173 -13.85 -4.65 -8.72
CA PHE A 173 -12.48 -4.54 -9.19
C PHE A 173 -12.27 -5.30 -10.51
N ILE A 174 -12.92 -6.43 -10.68
CA ILE A 174 -12.93 -7.16 -11.97
C ILE A 174 -13.49 -6.27 -13.05
N ASP A 175 -14.60 -5.59 -12.80
CA ASP A 175 -15.24 -4.67 -13.74
C ASP A 175 -14.31 -3.52 -14.15
N LEU A 176 -13.64 -2.85 -13.17
CA LEU A 176 -12.61 -1.84 -13.45
C LEU A 176 -11.49 -2.41 -14.30
N ARG A 177 -10.93 -3.57 -13.91
CA ARG A 177 -9.83 -4.24 -14.60
C ARG A 177 -10.18 -4.54 -16.06
N ASP A 178 -11.38 -5.05 -16.29
CA ASP A 178 -11.84 -5.48 -17.62
C ASP A 178 -12.17 -4.26 -18.49
N HIS A 179 -12.78 -3.21 -17.91
CA HIS A 179 -13.03 -1.95 -18.61
C HIS A 179 -11.73 -1.31 -19.14
N PHE A 180 -10.71 -1.20 -18.28
CA PHE A 180 -9.41 -0.65 -18.66
C PHE A 180 -8.45 -1.70 -19.24
N ALA A 181 -8.88 -2.94 -19.35
CA ALA A 181 -8.20 -4.07 -19.95
C ALA A 181 -6.75 -4.23 -19.46
N PHE A 182 -6.47 -4.06 -18.18
CA PHE A 182 -5.17 -4.34 -17.57
C PHE A 182 -5.16 -5.70 -16.85
N THR A 183 -3.99 -6.26 -16.65
CA THR A 183 -3.82 -7.50 -15.87
C THR A 183 -3.48 -7.17 -14.43
N ALA A 184 -4.30 -7.62 -13.48
CA ALA A 184 -3.99 -7.56 -12.07
C ALA A 184 -3.07 -8.74 -11.68
N ARG A 185 -1.92 -8.45 -11.09
CA ARG A 185 -0.95 -9.45 -10.61
C ARG A 185 -0.68 -9.24 -9.13
N LEU A 186 -0.70 -10.30 -8.33
CA LEU A 186 -0.33 -10.25 -6.92
C LEU A 186 1.13 -10.62 -6.72
N CYS A 187 1.81 -9.92 -5.82
CA CYS A 187 3.16 -10.28 -5.39
C CYS A 187 3.19 -11.70 -4.82
N ARG A 188 4.24 -12.46 -5.09
CA ARG A 188 4.42 -13.78 -4.47
C ARG A 188 4.69 -13.61 -2.98
N PRO A 189 4.09 -14.46 -2.11
CA PRO A 189 4.42 -14.47 -0.69
C PRO A 189 5.94 -14.66 -0.50
N TYR A 190 6.50 -14.01 0.52
CA TYR A 190 7.92 -14.09 0.89
C TYR A 190 8.93 -13.62 -0.17
N ARG A 191 8.48 -12.96 -1.25
CA ARG A 191 9.34 -12.28 -2.22
C ARG A 191 9.11 -10.77 -2.17
N ALA A 192 9.41 -10.15 -1.04
CA ALA A 192 9.35 -8.69 -0.83
C ALA A 192 10.14 -7.91 -1.90
N LYS A 193 11.12 -8.55 -2.51
CA LYS A 193 12.05 -7.95 -3.49
C LYS A 193 11.42 -7.52 -4.82
N THR A 194 10.25 -8.04 -5.20
CA THR A 194 9.55 -7.64 -6.42
C THR A 194 8.88 -6.28 -6.33
N LYS A 195 8.67 -5.77 -5.12
CA LYS A 195 7.92 -4.53 -4.82
C LYS A 195 8.81 -3.33 -4.45
N GLY A 196 10.12 -3.48 -4.52
CA GLY A 196 11.08 -2.46 -4.02
C GLY A 196 10.95 -1.06 -4.64
N LYS A 197 10.23 -0.89 -5.75
CA LYS A 197 10.02 0.42 -6.38
C LYS A 197 8.98 1.24 -5.62
N VAL A 198 7.81 0.66 -5.34
CA VAL A 198 6.73 1.35 -4.62
C VAL A 198 7.03 1.51 -3.12
N GLU A 199 7.70 0.54 -2.48
CA GLU A 199 8.14 0.66 -1.09
C GLU A 199 9.11 1.85 -0.88
N ARG A 200 10.04 2.03 -1.83
CA ARG A 200 10.92 3.21 -1.83
C ARG A 200 10.15 4.50 -2.03
N THR A 201 9.11 4.49 -2.88
CA THR A 201 8.25 5.67 -3.07
C THR A 201 7.53 6.01 -1.79
N ILE A 202 6.93 5.04 -1.09
CA ILE A 202 6.22 5.26 0.19
C ILE A 202 7.18 5.84 1.24
N ARG A 203 8.37 5.25 1.38
CA ARG A 203 9.39 5.79 2.29
C ARG A 203 9.76 7.22 1.92
N TYR A 204 9.99 7.48 0.63
CA TYR A 204 10.36 8.80 0.14
C TYR A 204 9.24 9.83 0.39
N VAL A 205 7.96 9.45 0.26
CA VAL A 205 6.81 10.29 0.62
C VAL A 205 6.83 10.61 2.12
N LYS A 206 7.01 9.61 2.99
CA LYS A 206 7.05 9.81 4.44
C LYS A 206 8.18 10.74 4.85
N ASP A 207 9.39 10.51 4.33
CA ASP A 207 10.61 11.20 4.76
C ASP A 207 10.74 12.62 4.13
N ASN A 208 10.21 12.84 2.91
CA ASN A 208 10.46 14.08 2.15
C ASN A 208 9.21 14.90 1.86
N PHE A 209 8.00 14.35 2.03
CA PHE A 209 6.76 15.09 1.85
C PHE A 209 6.02 15.31 3.16
N LEU A 210 5.80 14.26 3.97
CA LEU A 210 5.02 14.39 5.20
C LEU A 210 5.84 14.92 6.37
N TYR A 211 7.04 14.40 6.56
CA TYR A 211 7.86 14.77 7.73
C TYR A 211 8.18 16.26 7.77
N GLY A 212 7.87 16.91 8.90
CA GLY A 212 8.12 18.33 9.13
C GLY A 212 7.17 19.29 8.41
N ARG A 213 6.04 18.80 7.88
CA ARG A 213 4.97 19.62 7.28
C ARG A 213 3.66 19.42 8.00
N GLU A 214 2.85 20.48 8.04
CA GLU A 214 1.53 20.51 8.63
C GLU A 214 0.48 20.80 7.57
N PHE A 215 -0.72 20.21 7.75
CA PHE A 215 -1.83 20.31 6.81
C PHE A 215 -3.15 20.54 7.55
N ASN A 216 -3.91 21.51 7.13
CA ASN A 216 -5.20 21.86 7.76
C ASN A 216 -6.33 20.88 7.39
N SER A 217 -6.24 20.27 6.20
CA SER A 217 -7.27 19.36 5.69
C SER A 217 -6.67 18.31 4.76
N LEU A 218 -7.47 17.27 4.48
CA LEU A 218 -7.12 16.26 3.48
C LEU A 218 -7.02 16.83 2.08
N ASP A 219 -7.87 17.79 1.76
CA ASP A 219 -7.86 18.47 0.44
C ASP A 219 -6.58 19.29 0.25
N GLU A 220 -6.16 20.05 1.28
CA GLU A 220 -4.88 20.76 1.25
C GLU A 220 -3.71 19.78 1.11
N LEU A 221 -3.75 18.67 1.87
CA LEU A 221 -2.73 17.63 1.79
C LEU A 221 -2.60 17.08 0.37
N ASN A 222 -3.72 16.78 -0.30
CA ASN A 222 -3.73 16.27 -1.67
C ASN A 222 -3.30 17.31 -2.70
N LEU A 223 -3.72 18.57 -2.54
CA LEU A 223 -3.27 19.66 -3.41
C LEU A 223 -1.74 19.81 -3.36
N ARG A 224 -1.17 19.87 -2.17
CA ARG A 224 0.29 19.92 -1.99
C ARG A 224 1.00 18.67 -2.45
N ALA A 225 0.36 17.50 -2.33
CA ALA A 225 0.90 16.24 -2.84
C ALA A 225 1.01 16.26 -4.37
N GLN A 226 0.03 16.84 -5.05
CA GLN A 226 0.07 17.00 -6.51
C GLN A 226 1.23 17.91 -6.94
N GLU A 227 1.38 19.08 -6.34
CA GLU A 227 2.49 20.00 -6.62
C GLU A 227 3.85 19.34 -6.35
N TRP A 228 3.93 18.56 -5.27
CA TRP A 228 5.14 17.83 -4.93
C TRP A 228 5.43 16.71 -5.91
N MET A 229 4.41 15.95 -6.36
CA MET A 229 4.56 14.92 -7.39
C MET A 229 5.11 15.50 -8.69
N ASP A 230 4.57 16.63 -9.14
CA ASP A 230 5.01 17.30 -10.35
C ASP A 230 6.48 17.72 -10.24
N THR A 231 6.88 18.25 -9.09
CA THR A 231 8.27 18.59 -8.81
C THR A 231 9.17 17.34 -8.84
N VAL A 232 8.77 16.27 -8.15
CA VAL A 232 9.60 15.05 -8.04
C VAL A 232 9.68 14.29 -9.38
N ASN A 233 8.59 14.25 -10.14
CA ASN A 233 8.55 13.63 -11.45
C ASN A 233 9.25 14.49 -12.53
N GLY A 234 9.44 15.78 -12.26
CA GLY A 234 10.23 16.69 -13.09
C GLY A 234 11.74 16.72 -12.79
N ASN A 235 12.17 16.04 -11.73
CA ASN A 235 13.59 15.98 -11.36
C ASN A 235 14.25 14.69 -11.86
N VAL A 236 15.57 14.75 -12.06
CA VAL A 236 16.37 13.58 -12.46
C VAL A 236 16.25 12.47 -11.42
N HIS A 237 15.79 11.30 -11.83
CA HIS A 237 15.62 10.16 -10.95
C HIS A 237 16.96 9.46 -10.67
N GLY A 238 17.31 9.26 -9.38
CA GLY A 238 18.62 8.77 -8.94
C GLY A 238 19.05 7.38 -9.44
N THR A 239 18.13 6.57 -10.00
CA THR A 239 18.48 5.24 -10.55
C THR A 239 18.53 5.23 -12.08
N THR A 240 17.62 5.93 -12.74
CA THR A 240 17.55 5.99 -14.20
C THR A 240 18.44 7.07 -14.78
N HIS A 241 18.80 8.07 -13.96
CA HIS A 241 19.53 9.28 -14.37
C HIS A 241 18.80 10.09 -15.44
N GLU A 242 17.49 9.92 -15.55
CA GLU A 242 16.59 10.61 -16.48
C GLU A 242 15.40 11.17 -15.73
N ILE A 243 14.73 12.14 -16.32
CA ILE A 243 13.52 12.77 -15.76
C ILE A 243 12.32 11.85 -16.04
N PRO A 244 11.52 11.47 -15.00
CA PRO A 244 10.35 10.63 -15.20
C PRO A 244 9.34 11.18 -16.22
N PHE A 245 9.08 12.48 -16.25
CA PHE A 245 8.21 13.11 -17.24
C PHE A 245 8.73 12.92 -18.68
N ASP A 246 10.04 13.00 -18.91
CA ASP A 246 10.64 12.82 -20.23
C ASP A 246 10.58 11.35 -20.68
N ARG A 247 10.52 10.43 -19.74
CA ARG A 247 10.38 8.99 -20.00
C ARG A 247 8.92 8.55 -20.16
N LEU A 248 7.96 9.32 -19.67
CA LEU A 248 6.55 8.95 -19.71
C LEU A 248 6.03 8.69 -21.14
N PRO A 249 6.37 9.50 -22.18
CA PRO A 249 5.95 9.22 -23.54
C PRO A 249 6.48 7.87 -24.06
N GLN A 250 7.67 7.44 -23.61
CA GLN A 250 8.26 6.17 -23.98
C GLN A 250 7.52 4.95 -23.41
N GLU A 251 6.74 5.13 -22.31
CA GLU A 251 5.88 4.07 -21.76
C GLU A 251 4.85 3.57 -22.78
N ASN A 252 4.47 4.40 -23.74
CA ASN A 252 3.49 4.05 -24.77
C ASN A 252 2.25 3.38 -24.14
N LEU A 253 1.72 4.01 -23.10
CA LEU A 253 0.52 3.55 -22.38
C LEU A 253 -0.68 3.61 -23.32
N ARG A 254 -1.69 2.76 -23.08
CA ARG A 254 -2.97 2.90 -23.76
C ARG A 254 -3.64 4.18 -23.29
N PRO A 255 -3.96 5.14 -24.18
CA PRO A 255 -4.44 6.46 -23.78
C PRO A 255 -5.70 6.36 -22.92
N TYR A 256 -5.72 7.02 -21.77
CA TYR A 256 -6.89 7.05 -20.87
C TYR A 256 -8.13 7.58 -21.59
N ALA A 257 -7.98 8.62 -22.41
CA ALA A 257 -9.06 9.22 -23.19
C ALA A 257 -9.64 8.28 -24.28
N SER A 258 -9.01 7.14 -24.58
CA SER A 258 -9.56 6.15 -25.52
C SER A 258 -10.63 5.25 -24.92
N TYR A 259 -10.80 5.27 -23.59
CA TYR A 259 -11.81 4.51 -22.89
C TYR A 259 -13.10 5.33 -22.74
N SER A 260 -14.25 4.65 -22.75
CA SER A 260 -15.51 5.30 -22.37
C SER A 260 -15.47 5.75 -20.90
N PRO A 261 -16.21 6.80 -20.52
CA PRO A 261 -16.30 7.21 -19.13
C PRO A 261 -16.68 6.05 -18.22
N TYR A 262 -15.92 5.86 -17.15
CA TYR A 262 -16.13 4.79 -16.18
C TYR A 262 -16.74 5.34 -14.90
N LEU A 263 -17.91 4.80 -14.53
CA LEU A 263 -18.56 5.12 -13.27
C LEU A 263 -18.41 3.93 -12.32
N ILE A 264 -17.85 4.19 -11.15
CA ILE A 264 -17.70 3.18 -10.11
C ILE A 264 -19.08 2.81 -9.57
N GLN A 265 -19.60 1.67 -10.02
CA GLN A 265 -20.86 1.12 -9.52
C GLN A 265 -20.58 0.05 -8.47
N MET A 266 -20.67 0.41 -7.21
CA MET A 266 -20.57 -0.56 -6.12
C MET A 266 -21.91 -1.27 -5.95
N LYS A 267 -21.94 -2.56 -6.32
CA LYS A 267 -23.09 -3.43 -6.07
C LYS A 267 -22.90 -4.14 -4.74
N TYR A 268 -23.81 -3.91 -3.82
CA TYR A 268 -23.84 -4.58 -2.51
C TYR A 268 -24.95 -5.63 -2.54
N PRO A 269 -24.65 -6.92 -2.71
CA PRO A 269 -25.67 -7.95 -2.61
C PRO A 269 -26.26 -7.97 -1.20
N ARG A 270 -27.58 -7.86 -1.09
CA ARG A 270 -28.31 -7.87 0.16
C ARG A 270 -29.50 -8.84 0.08
N LYS A 271 -29.68 -9.58 1.16
CA LYS A 271 -30.89 -10.38 1.31
C LYS A 271 -32.00 -9.50 1.87
N VAL A 272 -33.14 -9.45 1.21
CA VAL A 272 -34.33 -8.77 1.74
C VAL A 272 -34.84 -9.58 2.92
N SER A 273 -35.00 -8.92 4.07
CA SER A 273 -35.54 -9.53 5.29
C SER A 273 -37.03 -9.87 5.15
N ARG A 274 -37.57 -10.64 6.09
CA ARG A 274 -39.01 -11.01 6.09
C ARG A 274 -39.92 -9.81 6.31
N ASP A 275 -39.43 -8.77 6.94
CA ASP A 275 -40.11 -7.49 7.17
C ASP A 275 -39.90 -6.50 6.01
N CYS A 276 -39.42 -7.00 4.85
CA CYS A 276 -39.25 -6.25 3.60
C CYS A 276 -38.25 -5.10 3.69
N TYR A 277 -37.10 -5.30 4.38
CA TYR A 277 -36.01 -4.34 4.44
C TYR A 277 -34.70 -4.95 3.99
N ILE A 278 -33.82 -4.09 3.51
CA ILE A 278 -32.38 -4.34 3.36
C ILE A 278 -31.60 -3.47 4.33
N SER A 279 -30.44 -3.93 4.76
CA SER A 279 -29.52 -3.13 5.56
C SER A 279 -28.36 -2.61 4.71
N LEU A 280 -28.11 -1.31 4.76
CA LEU A 280 -26.97 -0.66 4.13
C LEU A 280 -26.42 0.44 5.04
N TYR A 281 -25.11 0.44 5.30
CA TYR A 281 -24.39 1.41 6.17
C TYR A 281 -25.01 1.58 7.56
N GLY A 282 -25.57 0.52 8.11
CA GLY A 282 -26.23 0.54 9.42
C GLY A 282 -27.63 1.14 9.44
N ASN A 283 -28.23 1.41 8.27
CA ASN A 283 -29.59 1.89 8.08
C ASN A 283 -30.45 0.83 7.37
N LEU A 284 -31.77 0.95 7.48
CA LEU A 284 -32.75 0.06 6.86
C LEU A 284 -33.52 0.79 5.77
N TYR A 285 -33.69 0.12 4.62
CA TYR A 285 -34.42 0.64 3.47
C TYR A 285 -35.48 -0.38 3.05
N SER A 286 -36.71 0.06 2.93
CA SER A 286 -37.82 -0.82 2.55
C SER A 286 -37.70 -1.26 1.08
N VAL A 287 -38.16 -2.47 0.79
CA VAL A 287 -38.18 -3.07 -0.56
C VAL A 287 -39.55 -3.63 -0.80
N PRO A 288 -40.10 -3.61 -2.04
CA PRO A 288 -41.40 -4.21 -2.32
C PRO A 288 -41.51 -5.64 -1.78
N TRP A 289 -42.62 -5.93 -1.11
CA TRP A 289 -42.81 -7.18 -0.37
C TRP A 289 -42.64 -8.46 -1.20
N GLN A 290 -42.87 -8.38 -2.49
CA GLN A 290 -42.71 -9.49 -3.45
C GLN A 290 -41.26 -10.01 -3.46
N TYR A 291 -40.30 -9.21 -3.05
CA TYR A 291 -38.87 -9.58 -2.99
C TYR A 291 -38.43 -10.06 -1.61
N ALA A 292 -39.34 -10.21 -0.64
CA ALA A 292 -39.00 -10.72 0.69
C ALA A 292 -38.29 -12.09 0.59
N GLY A 293 -37.15 -12.23 1.27
CA GLY A 293 -36.29 -13.42 1.24
C GLY A 293 -35.38 -13.54 0.01
N SER A 294 -35.57 -12.71 -1.01
CA SER A 294 -34.75 -12.71 -2.23
C SER A 294 -33.41 -12.01 -2.01
N LEU A 295 -32.43 -12.32 -2.87
CA LEU A 295 -31.18 -11.58 -2.98
C LEU A 295 -31.37 -10.46 -4.02
N VAL A 296 -31.00 -9.25 -3.64
CA VAL A 296 -31.04 -8.05 -4.49
C VAL A 296 -29.70 -7.36 -4.49
N ASP A 297 -29.38 -6.64 -5.55
CA ASP A 297 -28.21 -5.77 -5.60
C ASP A 297 -28.59 -4.37 -5.15
N VAL A 298 -27.74 -3.74 -4.35
CA VAL A 298 -27.91 -2.35 -3.91
C VAL A 298 -26.77 -1.53 -4.50
N VAL A 299 -27.12 -0.45 -5.16
CA VAL A 299 -26.15 0.51 -5.72
C VAL A 299 -26.38 1.86 -5.05
N VAL A 300 -25.32 2.53 -4.66
CA VAL A 300 -25.38 3.93 -4.23
C VAL A 300 -24.88 4.79 -5.38
N GLN A 301 -25.76 5.68 -5.83
CA GLN A 301 -25.44 6.64 -6.87
C GLN A 301 -25.75 8.03 -6.32
N ASP A 302 -24.70 8.85 -6.18
CA ASP A 302 -24.76 10.18 -5.55
C ASP A 302 -25.42 10.12 -4.16
N THR A 303 -26.60 10.70 -4.01
CA THR A 303 -27.40 10.73 -2.78
C THR A 303 -28.53 9.71 -2.77
N THR A 304 -28.54 8.75 -3.71
CA THR A 304 -29.62 7.81 -3.90
C THR A 304 -29.17 6.36 -3.73
N VAL A 305 -29.90 5.60 -2.95
CA VAL A 305 -29.79 4.14 -2.83
C VAL A 305 -30.76 3.51 -3.84
N LEU A 306 -30.21 2.83 -4.84
CA LEU A 306 -30.97 2.06 -5.82
C LEU A 306 -30.97 0.58 -5.43
N VAL A 307 -32.12 -0.05 -5.42
CA VAL A 307 -32.25 -1.50 -5.20
C VAL A 307 -32.62 -2.16 -6.52
N LEU A 308 -31.83 -3.14 -6.93
CA LEU A 308 -31.98 -3.82 -8.21
C LEU A 308 -32.28 -5.32 -8.01
N ALA A 309 -33.24 -5.82 -8.72
CA ALA A 309 -33.50 -7.26 -8.86
C ALA A 309 -33.23 -7.68 -10.31
N ARG A 310 -32.30 -8.63 -10.50
CA ARG A 310 -31.92 -9.12 -11.84
C ARG A 310 -31.52 -7.99 -12.81
N GLY A 311 -30.81 -6.97 -12.28
CA GLY A 311 -30.37 -5.82 -13.08
C GLY A 311 -31.39 -4.71 -13.30
N THR A 312 -32.66 -4.90 -12.88
CA THR A 312 -33.71 -3.88 -13.00
C THR A 312 -33.91 -3.18 -11.68
N VAL A 313 -33.95 -1.84 -11.67
CA VAL A 313 -34.25 -1.03 -10.49
C VAL A 313 -35.70 -1.31 -10.05
N ILE A 314 -35.87 -1.76 -8.81
CA ILE A 314 -37.17 -2.09 -8.22
C ILE A 314 -37.66 -1.02 -7.22
N CYS A 315 -36.72 -0.27 -6.62
CA CYS A 315 -37.04 0.90 -5.81
C CYS A 315 -35.78 1.78 -5.61
N ALA A 316 -36.02 3.01 -5.17
CA ALA A 316 -34.98 3.99 -4.87
C ALA A 316 -35.27 4.71 -3.56
N HIS A 317 -34.23 5.04 -2.80
CA HIS A 317 -34.34 5.78 -1.54
C HIS A 317 -33.28 6.87 -1.43
N PRO A 318 -33.50 7.96 -0.72
CA PRO A 318 -32.42 8.87 -0.37
C PRO A 318 -31.43 8.18 0.56
N VAL A 319 -30.13 8.47 0.42
CA VAL A 319 -29.11 8.00 1.36
C VAL A 319 -29.37 8.60 2.73
N LEU A 320 -29.46 7.77 3.76
CA LEU A 320 -29.62 8.21 5.14
C LEU A 320 -28.25 8.52 5.76
N ILE A 321 -28.11 9.71 6.32
CA ILE A 321 -26.89 10.16 7.01
C ILE A 321 -26.95 9.71 8.48
N GLY A 322 -25.91 9.00 8.94
CA GLY A 322 -25.85 8.43 10.29
C GLY A 322 -26.23 6.95 10.31
N LYS A 323 -26.60 6.42 11.47
CA LYS A 323 -26.90 4.98 11.69
C LYS A 323 -28.26 4.79 12.37
N ASN A 324 -28.79 3.56 12.28
CA ASN A 324 -30.02 3.12 12.92
C ASN A 324 -31.29 3.85 12.46
N GLN A 325 -31.26 4.42 11.26
CA GLN A 325 -32.41 5.08 10.65
C GLN A 325 -33.14 4.12 9.71
N ARG A 326 -34.39 4.48 9.34
CA ARG A 326 -35.22 3.71 8.43
C ARG A 326 -35.80 4.63 7.34
N SER A 327 -35.61 4.26 6.08
CA SER A 327 -36.32 4.83 4.95
C SER A 327 -37.44 3.86 4.56
N ARG A 328 -38.69 4.28 4.72
CA ARG A 328 -39.88 3.47 4.45
C ARG A 328 -40.73 4.13 3.37
N GLN A 329 -41.12 3.34 2.37
CA GLN A 329 -42.11 3.68 1.36
C GLN A 329 -43.33 2.77 1.57
N ASN A 330 -44.52 3.37 1.78
CA ASN A 330 -45.73 2.60 2.13
C ASN A 330 -46.19 1.70 0.97
N GLU A 331 -45.91 2.08 -0.24
CA GLU A 331 -46.23 1.33 -1.47
C GLU A 331 -45.52 -0.04 -1.47
N HIS A 332 -44.38 -0.19 -0.81
CA HIS A 332 -43.67 -1.44 -0.69
C HIS A 332 -44.43 -2.52 0.10
N PHE A 333 -45.41 -2.12 0.87
CA PHE A 333 -46.23 -3.00 1.71
C PHE A 333 -47.68 -3.10 1.22
N ALA A 334 -48.00 -2.47 0.07
CA ALA A 334 -49.34 -2.53 -0.49
C ALA A 334 -49.68 -3.98 -0.88
N GLY A 335 -50.78 -4.48 -0.35
CA GLY A 335 -51.25 -5.87 -0.55
C GLY A 335 -50.83 -6.89 0.53
N LEU A 336 -50.00 -6.52 1.51
CA LEU A 336 -49.71 -7.35 2.70
C LEU A 336 -50.81 -7.30 3.74
N LEU A 337 -51.53 -6.18 3.83
CA LEU A 337 -52.68 -5.99 4.72
C LEU A 337 -53.95 -6.19 3.93
N LYS A 338 -54.49 -7.41 3.96
CA LYS A 338 -55.90 -7.66 3.66
C LYS A 338 -56.68 -7.67 4.95
#